data_3789ebba15d45460fd7168a2b9a19d76
#
_entry.id   3789ebba15d45460fd7168a2b9a19d76
#
_cell.length_a   1.000
_cell.length_b   1.000
_cell.length_c   1.000
_cell.angle_alpha   90.00
_cell.angle_beta   90.00
_cell.angle_gamma   90.00
#
_symmetry.space_group_name_H-M   'P 1'
#
loop_
_entity.id
_entity.type
_entity.pdbx_description
1 polymer ?
#
loop_
_entity_poly.entity_id
_entity_poly.type
_entity_poly.pdbx_seq_one_letter_code
_entity_poly.pdbx_strand_id
1 'polypeptide(L)'
;IKVIGVGGGGNNAVDRMIADKLRGIDFINVNTDSQSLVNSHAKTNILIGEKVTRRMGAGGNPELGKRSADESVDAITKAVKGANMVFVTAGMGGGTGTGAAPTIARIAKEQGVLTIAIVTRPFNFEGRQRARQADEGIRELAKYVDSLIVIPNERLKLLTDKKITLINAFQEADDILRKGVRSISELITDYGYINLDFADICTVMTNAGYAHMGVGSAKGKDKAEQAAKLAMSSPLLETNIKGAKGIIVNITSSPDIGLDEIDQAASMITNEADSDANVIFGAVFDNTLNDEM
;
A
#
# COMPACT_ATOMS: atom_id res chain seq x y z
N ILE A 1 -10.08 8.03 -6.78
CA ILE A 1 -9.31 7.05 -5.96
C ILE A 1 -9.75 7.17 -4.52
N LYS A 2 -9.99 6.05 -3.86
CA LYS A 2 -10.28 6.01 -2.42
C LYS A 2 -9.25 5.14 -1.71
N VAL A 3 -8.81 5.57 -0.52
CA VAL A 3 -7.91 4.81 0.35
C VAL A 3 -8.65 4.50 1.64
N ILE A 4 -8.79 3.23 1.96
CA ILE A 4 -9.51 2.75 3.13
C ILE A 4 -8.50 2.14 4.11
N GLY A 5 -8.26 2.84 5.20
CA GLY A 5 -7.46 2.35 6.33
C GLY A 5 -8.30 1.51 7.27
N VAL A 6 -7.91 0.26 7.50
CA VAL A 6 -8.69 -0.70 8.28
C VAL A 6 -7.96 -1.09 9.57
N GLY A 7 -8.59 -0.81 10.70
CA GLY A 7 -8.00 -1.02 12.02
C GLY A 7 -6.88 -0.04 12.34
N GLY A 8 -6.26 -0.16 13.50
CA GLY A 8 -5.28 0.83 14.01
C GLY A 8 -4.12 1.09 13.05
N GLY A 9 -3.44 0.04 12.56
CA GLY A 9 -2.31 0.20 11.62
C GLY A 9 -2.72 0.84 10.29
N GLY A 10 -3.87 0.44 9.72
CA GLY A 10 -4.40 1.06 8.52
C GLY A 10 -4.79 2.53 8.72
N ASN A 11 -5.43 2.83 9.85
CA ASN A 11 -5.81 4.21 10.20
C ASN A 11 -4.57 5.11 10.36
N ASN A 12 -3.53 4.65 11.05
CA ASN A 12 -2.28 5.40 11.21
C ASN A 12 -1.60 5.68 9.86
N ALA A 13 -1.58 4.68 8.96
CA ALA A 13 -1.03 4.86 7.62
C ALA A 13 -1.81 5.93 6.82
N VAL A 14 -3.14 5.90 6.88
CA VAL A 14 -4.00 6.90 6.24
C VAL A 14 -3.76 8.30 6.84
N ASP A 15 -3.68 8.43 8.15
CA ASP A 15 -3.43 9.73 8.79
C ASP A 15 -2.07 10.32 8.37
N ARG A 16 -1.05 9.48 8.15
CA ARG A 16 0.23 9.92 7.57
C ARG A 16 0.10 10.37 6.12
N MET A 17 -0.68 9.64 5.30
CA MET A 17 -0.94 10.04 3.91
C MET A 17 -1.63 11.39 3.83
N ILE A 18 -2.56 11.67 4.76
CA ILE A 18 -3.24 12.97 4.86
C ILE A 18 -2.25 14.07 5.27
N ALA A 19 -1.37 13.79 6.22
CA ALA A 19 -0.33 14.75 6.66
C ALA A 19 0.62 15.12 5.52
N ASP A 20 0.92 14.19 4.62
CA ASP A 20 1.74 14.41 3.40
C ASP A 20 0.97 15.13 2.28
N LYS A 21 -0.31 15.44 2.49
CA LYS A 21 -1.16 16.16 1.53
C LYS A 21 -1.27 15.50 0.16
N LEU A 22 -1.33 14.16 0.10
CA LEU A 22 -1.63 13.46 -1.15
C LEU A 22 -2.93 13.97 -1.76
N ARG A 23 -2.89 14.32 -3.05
CA ARG A 23 -4.00 14.96 -3.75
C ARG A 23 -4.85 13.94 -4.52
N GLY A 24 -6.09 14.32 -4.84
CA GLY A 24 -6.96 13.50 -5.68
C GLY A 24 -7.44 12.20 -5.04
N ILE A 25 -7.30 12.06 -3.72
CA ILE A 25 -7.62 10.84 -2.96
C ILE A 25 -8.65 11.15 -1.88
N ASP A 26 -9.68 10.33 -1.79
CA ASP A 26 -10.62 10.31 -0.68
C ASP A 26 -10.14 9.31 0.39
N PHE A 27 -9.86 9.81 1.57
CA PHE A 27 -9.39 9.00 2.70
C PHE A 27 -10.54 8.59 3.61
N ILE A 28 -10.58 7.30 3.93
CA ILE A 28 -11.62 6.68 4.77
C ILE A 28 -10.92 5.84 5.83
N ASN A 29 -11.23 6.08 7.10
CA ASN A 29 -10.81 5.23 8.21
C ASN A 29 -11.95 4.36 8.70
N VAL A 30 -11.67 3.06 8.84
CA VAL A 30 -12.61 2.05 9.32
C VAL A 30 -12.05 1.39 10.57
N ASN A 31 -12.81 1.36 11.65
CA ASN A 31 -12.37 0.70 12.89
C ASN A 31 -13.57 0.17 13.69
N THR A 32 -13.31 -0.77 14.58
CA THR A 32 -14.25 -1.30 15.58
C THR A 32 -14.15 -0.57 16.92
N ASP A 33 -13.11 0.25 17.08
CA ASP A 33 -12.86 1.06 18.26
C ASP A 33 -13.17 2.52 17.99
N SER A 34 -14.15 3.06 18.72
CA SER A 34 -14.57 4.45 18.55
C SER A 34 -13.50 5.46 18.98
N GLN A 35 -12.68 5.14 19.98
CA GLN A 35 -11.63 6.06 20.45
C GLN A 35 -10.54 6.24 19.41
N SER A 36 -10.19 5.19 18.69
CA SER A 36 -9.23 5.26 17.58
C SER A 36 -9.70 6.19 16.47
N LEU A 37 -11.01 6.24 16.20
CA LEU A 37 -11.58 7.10 15.15
C LEU A 37 -11.71 8.57 15.56
N VAL A 38 -11.80 8.87 16.86
CA VAL A 38 -11.83 10.27 17.35
C VAL A 38 -10.57 11.04 16.98
N ASN A 39 -9.43 10.37 16.97
CA ASN A 39 -8.13 10.97 16.65
C ASN A 39 -7.80 10.92 15.15
N SER A 40 -8.66 10.37 14.31
CA SER A 40 -8.46 10.24 12.87
C SER A 40 -8.55 11.60 12.17
N HIS A 41 -7.65 11.81 11.21
CA HIS A 41 -7.66 12.98 10.34
C HIS A 41 -8.45 12.76 9.03
N ALA A 42 -8.95 11.54 8.80
CA ALA A 42 -9.76 11.24 7.62
C ALA A 42 -11.11 11.97 7.67
N LYS A 43 -11.55 12.48 6.52
CA LYS A 43 -12.88 13.14 6.41
C LYS A 43 -14.03 12.17 6.66
N THR A 44 -13.83 10.90 6.30
CA THR A 44 -14.83 9.84 6.45
C THR A 44 -14.31 8.81 7.43
N ASN A 45 -15.02 8.65 8.55
CA ASN A 45 -14.74 7.66 9.57
C ASN A 45 -15.94 6.73 9.70
N ILE A 46 -15.70 5.43 9.62
CA ILE A 46 -16.73 4.41 9.71
C ILE A 46 -16.45 3.52 10.93
N LEU A 47 -17.31 3.63 11.93
CA LEU A 47 -17.33 2.70 13.04
C LEU A 47 -18.11 1.46 12.62
N ILE A 48 -17.45 0.30 12.58
CA ILE A 48 -18.05 -0.97 12.21
C ILE A 48 -18.31 -1.85 13.43
N GLY A 49 -19.35 -2.67 13.38
CA GLY A 49 -19.64 -3.66 14.40
C GLY A 49 -20.01 -3.04 15.76
N GLU A 50 -20.80 -1.99 15.78
CA GLU A 50 -21.21 -1.32 17.03
C GLU A 50 -21.87 -2.27 18.02
N LYS A 51 -22.71 -3.18 17.54
CA LYS A 51 -23.38 -4.19 18.35
C LYS A 51 -22.43 -5.33 18.73
N VAL A 52 -21.61 -5.77 17.77
CA VAL A 52 -20.69 -6.90 17.94
C VAL A 52 -19.59 -6.59 18.95
N THR A 53 -18.99 -5.41 18.87
CA THR A 53 -17.83 -5.02 19.72
C THR A 53 -18.15 -4.04 20.83
N ARG A 54 -19.38 -3.51 20.88
CA ARG A 54 -19.79 -2.44 21.79
C ARG A 54 -18.86 -1.21 21.69
N ARG A 55 -18.29 -0.95 20.49
CA ARG A 55 -17.37 0.15 20.19
C ARG A 55 -15.99 0.05 20.86
N MET A 56 -15.65 -1.09 21.49
CA MET A 56 -14.42 -1.29 22.27
C MET A 56 -13.32 -2.02 21.49
N GLY A 57 -13.48 -2.16 20.18
CA GLY A 57 -12.52 -2.87 19.35
C GLY A 57 -12.73 -4.39 19.29
N ALA A 58 -12.01 -5.05 18.40
CA ALA A 58 -12.11 -6.50 18.18
C ALA A 58 -11.22 -7.34 19.11
N GLY A 59 -10.47 -6.72 20.02
CA GLY A 59 -9.66 -7.43 21.02
C GLY A 59 -8.64 -8.42 20.46
N GLY A 60 -8.09 -8.16 19.27
CA GLY A 60 -7.14 -9.08 18.60
C GLY A 60 -7.80 -10.31 17.98
N ASN A 61 -9.13 -10.37 17.90
CA ASN A 61 -9.87 -11.48 17.31
C ASN A 61 -10.36 -11.14 15.89
N PRO A 62 -9.80 -11.77 14.82
CA PRO A 62 -10.21 -11.52 13.45
C PRO A 62 -11.65 -11.86 13.13
N GLU A 63 -12.23 -12.88 13.79
CA GLU A 63 -13.62 -13.25 13.59
C GLU A 63 -14.59 -12.13 14.04
N LEU A 64 -14.26 -11.45 15.14
CA LEU A 64 -15.02 -10.26 15.55
C LEU A 64 -14.85 -9.10 14.56
N GLY A 65 -13.65 -8.93 13.98
CA GLY A 65 -13.41 -7.96 12.94
C GLY A 65 -14.25 -8.22 11.69
N LYS A 66 -14.29 -9.46 11.23
CA LYS A 66 -15.12 -9.89 10.10
C LYS A 66 -16.60 -9.65 10.36
N ARG A 67 -17.13 -10.16 11.47
CA ARG A 67 -18.54 -9.96 11.86
C ARG A 67 -18.89 -8.47 11.98
N SER A 68 -17.96 -7.64 12.42
CA SER A 68 -18.16 -6.19 12.49
C SER A 68 -18.29 -5.54 11.11
N ALA A 69 -17.50 -5.99 10.14
CA ALA A 69 -17.63 -5.53 8.76
C ALA A 69 -18.94 -6.03 8.12
N ASP A 70 -19.33 -7.30 8.39
CA ASP A 70 -20.58 -7.89 7.89
C ASP A 70 -21.81 -7.18 8.49
N GLU A 71 -21.77 -6.71 9.74
CA GLU A 71 -22.83 -5.88 10.33
C GLU A 71 -22.95 -4.52 9.63
N SER A 72 -21.86 -4.01 9.06
CA SER A 72 -21.76 -2.64 8.56
C SER A 72 -21.65 -2.56 7.01
N VAL A 73 -22.10 -3.59 6.30
CA VAL A 73 -22.01 -3.70 4.83
C VAL A 73 -22.58 -2.46 4.13
N ASP A 74 -23.73 -1.95 4.56
CA ASP A 74 -24.38 -0.79 3.92
C ASP A 74 -23.51 0.47 4.01
N ALA A 75 -22.89 0.72 5.16
CA ALA A 75 -22.00 1.88 5.36
C ALA A 75 -20.76 1.76 4.49
N ILE A 76 -20.15 0.58 4.41
CA ILE A 76 -18.98 0.31 3.60
C ILE A 76 -19.33 0.43 2.11
N THR A 77 -20.44 -0.15 1.68
CA THR A 77 -20.94 -0.08 0.30
C THR A 77 -21.13 1.37 -0.14
N LYS A 78 -21.76 2.19 0.71
CA LYS A 78 -21.93 3.63 0.45
C LYS A 78 -20.60 4.37 0.34
N ALA A 79 -19.64 4.02 1.18
CA ALA A 79 -18.33 4.66 1.18
C ALA A 79 -17.50 4.33 -0.06
N VAL A 80 -17.59 3.11 -0.58
CA VAL A 80 -16.90 2.65 -1.78
C VAL A 80 -17.53 3.19 -3.06
N LYS A 81 -18.84 3.46 -3.03
CA LYS A 81 -19.61 3.87 -4.21
C LYS A 81 -18.97 5.05 -4.96
N GLY A 82 -18.90 4.92 -6.28
CA GLY A 82 -18.36 5.96 -7.19
C GLY A 82 -16.84 6.02 -7.24
N ALA A 83 -16.13 5.06 -6.63
CA ALA A 83 -14.70 4.92 -6.81
C ALA A 83 -14.38 4.19 -8.12
N ASN A 84 -13.32 4.59 -8.81
CA ASN A 84 -12.74 3.83 -9.92
C ASN A 84 -11.66 2.86 -9.40
N MET A 85 -11.00 3.22 -8.30
CA MET A 85 -9.96 2.43 -7.64
C MET A 85 -10.09 2.57 -6.13
N VAL A 86 -9.90 1.47 -5.43
CA VAL A 86 -9.85 1.41 -3.97
C VAL A 86 -8.55 0.75 -3.51
N PHE A 87 -7.83 1.45 -2.66
CA PHE A 87 -6.76 0.86 -1.86
C PHE A 87 -7.32 0.45 -0.50
N VAL A 88 -7.05 -0.79 -0.11
CA VAL A 88 -7.31 -1.29 1.24
C VAL A 88 -5.97 -1.44 1.95
N THR A 89 -5.76 -0.69 3.02
CA THR A 89 -4.53 -0.75 3.81
C THR A 89 -4.78 -1.19 5.23
N ALA A 90 -4.01 -2.15 5.71
CA ALA A 90 -4.15 -2.71 7.05
C ALA A 90 -2.85 -3.31 7.58
N GLY A 91 -2.68 -3.27 8.89
CA GLY A 91 -1.73 -4.14 9.59
C GLY A 91 -2.39 -5.48 9.90
N MET A 92 -1.88 -6.55 9.29
CA MET A 92 -2.43 -7.88 9.48
C MET A 92 -1.91 -8.51 10.79
N GLY A 93 -2.69 -9.42 11.37
CA GLY A 93 -2.38 -10.09 12.63
C GLY A 93 -3.15 -9.58 13.85
N GLY A 94 -3.81 -8.42 13.71
CA GLY A 94 -4.77 -7.91 14.69
C GLY A 94 -6.20 -8.40 14.44
N GLY A 95 -7.17 -7.87 15.19
CA GLY A 95 -8.57 -8.26 15.04
C GLY A 95 -9.25 -7.53 13.87
N THR A 96 -9.30 -6.21 13.94
CA THR A 96 -10.07 -5.39 12.98
C THR A 96 -9.49 -5.46 11.57
N GLY A 97 -8.19 -5.13 11.40
CA GLY A 97 -7.54 -5.12 10.09
C GLY A 97 -7.63 -6.48 9.40
N THR A 98 -7.25 -7.53 10.11
CA THR A 98 -7.22 -8.91 9.59
C THR A 98 -8.61 -9.42 9.20
N GLY A 99 -9.61 -9.13 10.04
CA GLY A 99 -10.97 -9.66 9.83
C GLY A 99 -11.81 -8.82 8.87
N ALA A 100 -11.72 -7.49 8.96
CA ALA A 100 -12.59 -6.60 8.19
C ALA A 100 -12.05 -6.30 6.77
N ALA A 101 -10.72 -6.26 6.56
CA ALA A 101 -10.16 -5.93 5.25
C ALA A 101 -10.65 -6.85 4.11
N PRO A 102 -10.76 -8.19 4.29
CA PRO A 102 -11.32 -9.05 3.25
C PRO A 102 -12.78 -8.72 2.89
N THR A 103 -13.63 -8.45 3.87
CA THR A 103 -15.03 -8.06 3.62
C THR A 103 -15.11 -6.72 2.88
N ILE A 104 -14.30 -5.74 3.26
CA ILE A 104 -14.25 -4.44 2.59
C ILE A 104 -13.77 -4.60 1.14
N ALA A 105 -12.73 -5.39 0.91
CA ALA A 105 -12.22 -5.67 -0.43
C ALA A 105 -13.27 -6.39 -1.30
N ARG A 106 -13.99 -7.37 -0.73
CA ARG A 106 -15.09 -8.06 -1.41
C ARG A 106 -16.17 -7.08 -1.86
N ILE A 107 -16.60 -6.18 -0.98
CA ILE A 107 -17.63 -5.17 -1.30
C ILE A 107 -17.15 -4.25 -2.43
N ALA A 108 -15.88 -3.85 -2.44
CA ALA A 108 -15.32 -3.04 -3.51
C ALA A 108 -15.27 -3.81 -4.84
N LYS A 109 -14.79 -5.05 -4.82
CA LYS A 109 -14.72 -5.92 -6.00
C LYS A 109 -16.11 -6.21 -6.60
N GLU A 110 -17.10 -6.47 -5.77
CA GLU A 110 -18.51 -6.70 -6.19
C GLU A 110 -19.13 -5.47 -6.88
N GLN A 111 -18.64 -4.26 -6.60
CA GLN A 111 -19.04 -3.04 -7.30
C GLN A 111 -18.25 -2.79 -8.60
N GLY A 112 -17.38 -3.72 -9.01
CA GLY A 112 -16.55 -3.59 -10.22
C GLY A 112 -15.41 -2.58 -10.10
N VAL A 113 -15.02 -2.23 -8.87
CA VAL A 113 -13.94 -1.28 -8.60
C VAL A 113 -12.59 -2.01 -8.59
N LEU A 114 -11.59 -1.45 -9.27
CA LEU A 114 -10.22 -1.95 -9.17
C LEU A 114 -9.76 -1.90 -7.71
N THR A 115 -9.53 -3.08 -7.12
CA THR A 115 -9.26 -3.21 -5.69
C THR A 115 -7.83 -3.69 -5.46
N ILE A 116 -7.03 -2.86 -4.82
CA ILE A 116 -5.63 -3.13 -4.50
C ILE A 116 -5.49 -3.15 -2.99
N ALA A 117 -4.88 -4.19 -2.45
CA ALA A 117 -4.54 -4.21 -1.03
C ALA A 117 -3.04 -4.04 -0.82
N ILE A 118 -2.67 -3.20 0.14
CA ILE A 118 -1.30 -3.01 0.61
C ILE A 118 -1.32 -3.20 2.11
N VAL A 119 -0.76 -4.33 2.57
CA VAL A 119 -0.87 -4.75 3.97
C VAL A 119 0.49 -5.14 4.52
N THR A 120 0.65 -5.03 5.84
CA THR A 120 1.87 -5.46 6.52
C THR A 120 1.66 -6.77 7.28
N ARG A 121 2.71 -7.61 7.31
CA ARG A 121 2.82 -8.74 8.24
C ARG A 121 3.51 -8.28 9.53
N PRO A 122 3.09 -8.80 10.70
CA PRO A 122 3.63 -8.38 11.98
C PRO A 122 5.14 -8.69 12.12
N PHE A 123 5.79 -7.94 12.98
CA PHE A 123 7.16 -8.26 13.41
C PHE A 123 7.20 -9.57 14.19
N ASN A 124 8.35 -10.24 14.18
CA ASN A 124 8.53 -11.50 14.91
C ASN A 124 8.28 -11.38 16.41
N PHE A 125 8.61 -10.23 17.01
CA PHE A 125 8.39 -9.98 18.45
C PHE A 125 6.90 -9.88 18.83
N GLU A 126 6.01 -9.66 17.86
CA GLU A 126 4.56 -9.61 18.11
C GLU A 126 3.95 -11.00 18.37
N GLY A 127 4.68 -12.04 18.08
CA GLY A 127 4.38 -13.42 18.47
C GLY A 127 3.73 -14.27 17.37
N ARG A 128 3.85 -15.58 17.55
CA ARG A 128 3.44 -16.59 16.57
C ARG A 128 1.93 -16.60 16.28
N GLN A 129 1.11 -16.24 17.26
CA GLN A 129 -0.34 -16.18 17.08
C GLN A 129 -0.72 -15.08 16.09
N ARG A 130 -0.14 -13.87 16.26
CA ARG A 130 -0.35 -12.76 15.32
C ARG A 130 0.11 -13.10 13.91
N ALA A 131 1.28 -13.76 13.79
CA ALA A 131 1.79 -14.19 12.49
C ALA A 131 0.82 -15.16 11.78
N ARG A 132 0.28 -16.15 12.49
CA ARG A 132 -0.72 -17.09 11.93
C ARG A 132 -2.01 -16.38 11.51
N GLN A 133 -2.54 -15.52 12.37
CA GLN A 133 -3.73 -14.72 12.05
C GLN A 133 -3.50 -13.84 10.82
N ALA A 134 -2.31 -13.24 10.70
CA ALA A 134 -1.94 -12.46 9.51
C ALA A 134 -1.96 -13.33 8.25
N ASP A 135 -1.35 -14.50 8.28
CA ASP A 135 -1.30 -15.41 7.13
C ASP A 135 -2.68 -15.89 6.69
N GLU A 136 -3.56 -16.18 7.64
CA GLU A 136 -4.94 -16.55 7.36
C GLU A 136 -5.73 -15.39 6.75
N GLY A 137 -5.60 -14.18 7.32
CA GLY A 137 -6.25 -12.97 6.81
C GLY A 137 -5.75 -12.56 5.43
N ILE A 138 -4.45 -12.68 5.16
CA ILE A 138 -3.83 -12.40 3.85
C ILE A 138 -4.37 -13.37 2.80
N ARG A 139 -4.44 -14.68 3.11
CA ARG A 139 -5.03 -15.68 2.19
C ARG A 139 -6.50 -15.39 1.89
N GLU A 140 -7.26 -14.95 2.89
CA GLU A 140 -8.65 -14.58 2.67
C GLU A 140 -8.77 -13.30 1.83
N LEU A 141 -7.97 -12.28 2.13
CA LEU A 141 -7.94 -11.00 1.40
C LEU A 141 -7.56 -11.20 -0.09
N ALA A 142 -6.62 -12.10 -0.38
CA ALA A 142 -6.17 -12.41 -1.73
C ALA A 142 -7.29 -12.87 -2.68
N LYS A 143 -8.38 -13.41 -2.15
CA LYS A 143 -9.54 -13.86 -2.95
C LYS A 143 -10.36 -12.70 -3.52
N TYR A 144 -10.27 -11.52 -2.90
CA TYR A 144 -11.17 -10.40 -3.16
C TYR A 144 -10.47 -9.15 -3.70
N VAL A 145 -9.17 -9.21 -3.95
CA VAL A 145 -8.41 -8.10 -4.53
C VAL A 145 -7.91 -8.43 -5.93
N ASP A 146 -7.67 -7.39 -6.73
CA ASP A 146 -7.00 -7.53 -8.03
C ASP A 146 -5.49 -7.69 -7.86
N SER A 147 -4.91 -6.90 -6.96
CA SER A 147 -3.50 -6.94 -6.60
C SER A 147 -3.32 -6.88 -5.10
N LEU A 148 -2.41 -7.69 -4.59
CA LEU A 148 -2.08 -7.78 -3.17
C LEU A 148 -0.59 -7.59 -2.95
N ILE A 149 -0.22 -6.50 -2.30
CA ILE A 149 1.15 -6.23 -1.85
C ILE A 149 1.22 -6.54 -0.35
N VAL A 150 2.06 -7.49 0.00
CA VAL A 150 2.31 -7.89 1.38
C VAL A 150 3.72 -7.47 1.78
N ILE A 151 3.83 -6.67 2.84
CA ILE A 151 5.10 -6.13 3.32
C ILE A 151 5.43 -6.78 4.66
N PRO A 152 6.46 -7.63 4.71
CA PRO A 152 6.92 -8.19 5.97
C PRO A 152 7.62 -7.12 6.81
N ASN A 153 7.05 -6.73 7.96
CA ASN A 153 7.64 -5.72 8.84
C ASN A 153 9.08 -6.09 9.25
N GLU A 154 9.37 -7.38 9.39
CA GLU A 154 10.72 -7.84 9.75
C GLU A 154 11.79 -7.41 8.76
N ARG A 155 11.44 -7.27 7.47
CA ARG A 155 12.35 -6.84 6.42
C ARG A 155 12.63 -5.33 6.40
N LEU A 156 11.80 -4.54 7.09
CA LEU A 156 12.04 -3.09 7.24
C LEU A 156 13.38 -2.81 7.95
N LYS A 157 13.82 -3.74 8.80
CA LYS A 157 15.13 -3.67 9.46
C LYS A 157 16.32 -3.69 8.50
N LEU A 158 16.11 -4.14 7.27
CA LEU A 158 17.14 -4.25 6.24
C LEU A 158 17.15 -3.05 5.27
N LEU A 159 16.14 -2.17 5.34
CA LEU A 159 16.02 -1.01 4.45
C LEU A 159 16.83 0.21 4.91
N THR A 160 17.28 0.23 6.15
CA THR A 160 17.94 1.40 6.72
C THR A 160 19.15 0.98 7.54
N ASP A 161 20.23 1.73 7.39
CA ASP A 161 21.43 1.62 8.24
C ASP A 161 21.17 2.18 9.65
N LYS A 162 20.06 2.89 9.85
CA LYS A 162 19.68 3.42 11.15
C LYS A 162 19.13 2.32 12.02
N LYS A 163 19.52 2.31 13.29
CA LYS A 163 18.97 1.38 14.26
C LYS A 163 17.45 1.55 14.39
N ILE A 164 16.70 0.54 13.99
CA ILE A 164 15.25 0.50 14.23
C ILE A 164 15.01 0.20 15.70
N THR A 165 14.34 1.11 16.38
CA THR A 165 13.90 0.98 17.77
C THR A 165 12.43 0.56 17.80
N LEU A 166 11.95 0.09 18.95
CA LEU A 166 10.53 -0.24 19.10
C LEU A 166 9.62 0.97 18.81
N ILE A 167 10.08 2.17 19.14
CA ILE A 167 9.31 3.42 18.96
C ILE A 167 9.11 3.74 17.48
N ASN A 168 10.15 3.59 16.66
CA ASN A 168 10.06 3.93 15.23
C ASN A 168 9.69 2.75 14.32
N ALA A 169 9.73 1.51 14.84
CA ALA A 169 9.43 0.32 14.04
C ALA A 169 8.03 0.36 13.38
N PHE A 170 7.02 0.73 14.15
CA PHE A 170 5.66 0.87 13.62
C PHE A 170 5.51 2.10 12.72
N GLN A 171 6.28 3.14 12.98
CA GLN A 171 6.31 4.30 12.09
C GLN A 171 6.88 3.96 10.72
N GLU A 172 7.91 3.13 10.66
CA GLU A 172 8.46 2.62 9.39
C GLU A 172 7.45 1.72 8.66
N ALA A 173 6.69 0.89 9.40
CA ALA A 173 5.63 0.09 8.80
C ALA A 173 4.50 0.95 8.22
N ASP A 174 4.07 1.99 8.91
CA ASP A 174 3.08 2.93 8.40
C ASP A 174 3.63 3.71 7.19
N ASP A 175 4.90 4.10 7.22
CA ASP A 175 5.56 4.84 6.14
C ASP A 175 5.66 4.03 4.85
N ILE A 176 5.94 2.73 4.96
CA ILE A 176 6.00 1.88 3.77
C ILE A 176 4.61 1.65 3.15
N LEU A 177 3.56 1.53 3.97
CA LEU A 177 2.18 1.49 3.47
C LEU A 177 1.83 2.79 2.73
N ARG A 178 2.22 3.93 3.27
CA ARG A 178 2.08 5.24 2.65
C ARG A 178 2.81 5.30 1.30
N LYS A 179 4.09 4.89 1.27
CA LYS A 179 4.89 4.87 0.03
C LYS A 179 4.26 3.98 -1.03
N GLY A 180 3.71 2.82 -0.64
CA GLY A 180 3.04 1.91 -1.57
C GLY A 180 1.80 2.53 -2.22
N VAL A 181 0.95 3.19 -1.44
CA VAL A 181 -0.22 3.91 -1.99
C VAL A 181 0.23 5.10 -2.83
N ARG A 182 1.18 5.90 -2.31
CA ARG A 182 1.71 7.10 -2.97
C ARG A 182 2.26 6.76 -4.35
N SER A 183 3.12 5.75 -4.46
CA SER A 183 3.80 5.40 -5.71
C SER A 183 2.83 5.05 -6.85
N ILE A 184 1.67 4.47 -6.55
CA ILE A 184 0.66 4.14 -7.57
C ILE A 184 -0.28 5.31 -7.81
N SER A 185 -0.70 6.02 -6.75
CA SER A 185 -1.65 7.12 -6.87
C SER A 185 -1.06 8.34 -7.59
N GLU A 186 0.20 8.69 -7.32
CA GLU A 186 0.86 9.83 -7.99
C GLU A 186 0.95 9.66 -9.50
N LEU A 187 1.12 8.42 -9.98
CA LEU A 187 1.11 8.13 -11.43
C LEU A 187 -0.20 8.52 -12.12
N ILE A 188 -1.29 8.58 -11.35
CA ILE A 188 -2.65 8.87 -11.85
C ILE A 188 -3.04 10.32 -11.55
N THR A 189 -2.70 10.84 -10.35
CA THR A 189 -3.23 12.10 -9.83
C THR A 189 -2.33 13.29 -10.06
N ASP A 190 -1.03 13.07 -10.18
CA ASP A 190 -0.08 14.15 -10.33
C ASP A 190 0.23 14.38 -11.81
N TYR A 191 0.37 15.65 -12.17
CA TYR A 191 0.87 16.03 -13.48
C TYR A 191 2.38 15.80 -13.52
N GLY A 192 2.76 14.55 -13.83
CA GLY A 192 4.15 14.18 -14.10
C GLY A 192 4.56 14.62 -15.50
N TYR A 193 5.84 14.47 -15.81
CA TYR A 193 6.36 14.68 -17.16
C TYR A 193 5.96 13.52 -18.10
N ILE A 194 5.85 12.32 -17.52
CA ILE A 194 5.30 11.13 -18.18
C ILE A 194 4.16 10.63 -17.32
N ASN A 195 2.94 10.91 -17.76
CA ASN A 195 1.72 10.47 -17.09
C ASN A 195 1.28 9.12 -17.64
N LEU A 196 0.79 8.29 -16.74
CA LEU A 196 0.13 7.06 -17.11
C LEU A 196 -1.38 7.27 -17.13
N ASP A 197 -2.03 6.74 -18.14
CA ASP A 197 -3.47 6.65 -18.15
C ASP A 197 -3.95 5.66 -17.08
N PHE A 198 -5.08 5.97 -16.47
CA PHE A 198 -5.71 5.04 -15.51
C PHE A 198 -5.95 3.65 -16.13
N ALA A 199 -6.23 3.58 -17.44
CA ALA A 199 -6.41 2.35 -18.17
C ALA A 199 -5.14 1.48 -18.19
N ASP A 200 -3.96 2.08 -18.31
CA ASP A 200 -2.69 1.36 -18.32
C ASP A 200 -2.45 0.68 -16.97
N ILE A 201 -2.68 1.42 -15.87
CA ILE A 201 -2.58 0.85 -14.51
C ILE A 201 -3.58 -0.27 -14.31
N CYS A 202 -4.83 -0.10 -14.78
CA CYS A 202 -5.83 -1.17 -14.74
C CYS A 202 -5.35 -2.43 -15.47
N THR A 203 -4.72 -2.28 -16.63
CA THR A 203 -4.24 -3.42 -17.43
C THR A 203 -3.20 -4.24 -16.69
N VAL A 204 -2.29 -3.61 -15.93
CA VAL A 204 -1.26 -4.31 -15.16
C VAL A 204 -1.81 -4.86 -13.84
N MET A 205 -2.69 -4.13 -13.17
CA MET A 205 -3.10 -4.43 -11.80
C MET A 205 -4.34 -5.31 -11.70
N THR A 206 -5.19 -5.38 -12.73
CA THR A 206 -6.41 -6.21 -12.70
C THR A 206 -6.06 -7.70 -12.69
N ASN A 207 -6.54 -8.43 -11.69
CA ASN A 207 -6.30 -9.85 -11.47
C ASN A 207 -4.80 -10.23 -11.49
N ALA A 208 -3.93 -9.31 -11.10
CA ALA A 208 -2.48 -9.55 -11.05
C ALA A 208 -2.07 -10.49 -9.90
N GLY A 209 -2.92 -10.64 -8.88
CA GLY A 209 -2.62 -11.49 -7.74
C GLY A 209 -1.60 -10.88 -6.80
N TYR A 210 -0.60 -11.66 -6.38
CA TYR A 210 0.47 -11.14 -5.52
C TYR A 210 1.40 -10.23 -6.30
N ALA A 211 1.63 -9.04 -5.76
CA ALA A 211 2.57 -8.05 -6.28
C ALA A 211 3.64 -7.73 -5.23
N HIS A 212 4.80 -7.30 -5.70
CA HIS A 212 5.91 -6.92 -4.85
C HIS A 212 6.29 -5.46 -5.10
N MET A 213 6.83 -4.81 -4.09
CA MET A 213 7.27 -3.43 -4.17
C MET A 213 8.75 -3.34 -3.80
N GLY A 214 9.55 -2.76 -4.69
CA GLY A 214 10.92 -2.37 -4.43
C GLY A 214 11.05 -0.86 -4.40
N VAL A 215 11.86 -0.33 -3.51
CA VAL A 215 12.15 1.11 -3.39
C VAL A 215 13.66 1.30 -3.34
N GLY A 216 14.16 2.21 -4.16
CA GLY A 216 15.56 2.63 -4.15
C GLY A 216 15.65 4.14 -4.23
N SER A 217 16.58 4.73 -3.52
CA SER A 217 16.88 6.17 -3.58
C SER A 217 18.38 6.37 -3.58
N ALA A 218 18.86 7.30 -4.40
CA ALA A 218 20.27 7.65 -4.48
C ALA A 218 20.45 9.12 -4.86
N LYS A 219 21.65 9.64 -4.58
CA LYS A 219 22.05 11.02 -4.87
C LYS A 219 23.34 11.06 -5.67
N GLY A 220 23.53 12.15 -6.42
CA GLY A 220 24.77 12.42 -7.13
C GLY A 220 24.84 11.81 -8.51
N LYS A 221 26.04 11.75 -9.08
CA LYS A 221 26.28 11.47 -10.49
C LYS A 221 25.75 10.10 -10.96
N ASP A 222 25.78 9.08 -10.10
CA ASP A 222 25.36 7.72 -10.47
C ASP A 222 23.99 7.35 -9.84
N LYS A 223 23.17 8.36 -9.50
CA LYS A 223 21.91 8.20 -8.78
C LYS A 223 20.95 7.26 -9.49
N ALA A 224 20.84 7.34 -10.82
CA ALA A 224 19.94 6.52 -11.62
C ALA A 224 20.29 5.03 -11.51
N GLU A 225 21.57 4.68 -11.72
CA GLU A 225 22.03 3.30 -11.60
C GLU A 225 21.88 2.77 -10.17
N GLN A 226 22.27 3.57 -9.19
CA GLN A 226 22.21 3.16 -7.78
C GLN A 226 20.76 3.00 -7.30
N ALA A 227 19.87 3.95 -7.62
CA ALA A 227 18.47 3.87 -7.24
C ALA A 227 17.78 2.65 -7.88
N ALA A 228 17.98 2.41 -9.18
CA ALA A 228 17.45 1.24 -9.86
C ALA A 228 17.97 -0.07 -9.25
N LYS A 229 19.27 -0.19 -8.98
CA LYS A 229 19.86 -1.36 -8.28
C LYS A 229 19.24 -1.59 -6.91
N LEU A 230 19.11 -0.53 -6.10
CA LEU A 230 18.50 -0.62 -4.77
C LEU A 230 17.02 -1.02 -4.84
N ALA A 231 16.26 -0.50 -5.81
CA ALA A 231 14.87 -0.89 -6.01
C ALA A 231 14.74 -2.37 -6.39
N MET A 232 15.53 -2.85 -7.36
CA MET A 232 15.52 -4.24 -7.81
C MET A 232 16.04 -5.23 -6.77
N SER A 233 16.97 -4.81 -5.92
CA SER A 233 17.51 -5.61 -4.82
C SER A 233 16.86 -5.32 -3.46
N SER A 234 15.74 -4.60 -3.46
CA SER A 234 15.07 -4.20 -2.22
C SER A 234 14.73 -5.42 -1.35
N PRO A 235 15.05 -5.38 -0.06
CA PRO A 235 14.67 -6.46 0.86
C PRO A 235 13.15 -6.69 0.95
N LEU A 236 12.33 -5.74 0.52
CA LEU A 236 10.87 -5.88 0.47
C LEU A 236 10.41 -6.85 -0.62
N LEU A 237 11.23 -7.08 -1.64
CA LEU A 237 10.94 -8.07 -2.68
C LEU A 237 11.12 -9.48 -2.09
N GLU A 238 10.06 -10.28 -2.12
CA GLU A 238 10.13 -11.69 -1.70
C GLU A 238 10.64 -12.61 -2.80
N THR A 239 10.55 -12.15 -4.05
CA THR A 239 10.93 -12.87 -5.27
C THR A 239 11.79 -12.00 -6.17
N ASN A 240 12.38 -12.63 -7.17
CA ASN A 240 13.14 -11.93 -8.21
C ASN A 240 12.17 -11.30 -9.23
N ILE A 241 12.54 -10.13 -9.78
CA ILE A 241 11.81 -9.44 -10.84
C ILE A 241 11.67 -10.27 -12.13
N LYS A 242 12.58 -11.24 -12.35
CA LYS A 242 12.63 -12.09 -13.57
C LYS A 242 11.37 -12.89 -13.89
N GLY A 243 10.45 -13.03 -12.99
CA GLY A 243 9.17 -13.73 -13.23
C GLY A 243 7.97 -12.80 -13.31
N ALA A 244 8.17 -11.50 -13.24
CA ALA A 244 7.10 -10.53 -13.27
C ALA A 244 6.47 -10.41 -14.65
N LYS A 245 5.16 -10.55 -14.74
CA LYS A 245 4.39 -10.37 -15.99
C LYS A 245 3.98 -8.92 -16.22
N GLY A 246 3.93 -8.11 -15.16
CA GLY A 246 3.64 -6.70 -15.22
C GLY A 246 4.51 -5.94 -14.24
N ILE A 247 5.03 -4.81 -14.66
CA ILE A 247 5.91 -3.96 -13.85
C ILE A 247 5.44 -2.52 -14.01
N ILE A 248 5.28 -1.84 -12.88
CA ILE A 248 5.06 -0.40 -12.84
C ILE A 248 6.32 0.23 -12.25
N VAL A 249 6.95 1.10 -13.02
CA VAL A 249 8.12 1.86 -12.59
C VAL A 249 7.70 3.30 -12.38
N ASN A 250 7.87 3.79 -11.16
CA ASN A 250 7.68 5.19 -10.82
C ASN A 250 9.03 5.81 -10.48
N ILE A 251 9.45 6.83 -11.22
CA ILE A 251 10.64 7.62 -10.95
C ILE A 251 10.24 8.98 -10.41
N THR A 252 10.70 9.30 -9.21
CA THR A 252 10.56 10.63 -8.62
C THR A 252 11.94 11.27 -8.51
N SER A 253 12.13 12.44 -9.07
CA SER A 253 13.45 13.12 -9.06
C SER A 253 13.31 14.63 -9.02
N SER A 254 14.44 15.31 -8.82
CA SER A 254 14.54 16.76 -9.02
C SER A 254 14.30 17.12 -10.50
N PRO A 255 13.78 18.33 -10.81
CA PRO A 255 13.45 18.73 -12.19
C PRO A 255 14.63 18.83 -13.16
N ASP A 256 15.85 18.84 -12.65
CA ASP A 256 17.10 18.95 -13.40
C ASP A 256 17.67 17.58 -13.83
N ILE A 257 16.94 16.51 -13.64
CA ILE A 257 17.36 15.16 -14.05
C ILE A 257 17.55 15.08 -15.57
N GLY A 258 18.64 14.44 -15.99
CA GLY A 258 18.92 14.18 -17.40
C GLY A 258 18.03 13.06 -17.98
N LEU A 259 17.65 13.19 -19.26
CA LEU A 259 16.92 12.15 -19.96
C LEU A 259 17.69 10.82 -19.97
N ASP A 260 19.02 10.88 -20.11
CA ASP A 260 19.90 9.70 -20.10
C ASP A 260 19.85 8.97 -18.74
N GLU A 261 19.69 9.71 -17.65
CA GLU A 261 19.58 9.11 -16.30
C GLU A 261 18.24 8.36 -16.14
N ILE A 262 17.16 8.94 -16.65
CA ILE A 262 15.84 8.29 -16.66
C ILE A 262 15.87 7.02 -17.53
N ASP A 263 16.43 7.11 -18.73
CA ASP A 263 16.55 5.97 -19.66
C ASP A 263 17.44 4.86 -19.09
N GLN A 264 18.53 5.23 -18.42
CA GLN A 264 19.39 4.27 -17.73
C GLN A 264 18.64 3.49 -16.65
N ALA A 265 17.92 4.18 -15.75
CA ALA A 265 17.15 3.52 -14.68
C ALA A 265 16.05 2.62 -15.25
N ALA A 266 15.27 3.11 -16.21
CA ALA A 266 14.20 2.35 -16.85
C ALA A 266 14.73 1.12 -17.59
N SER A 267 15.79 1.28 -18.40
CA SER A 267 16.42 0.19 -19.15
C SER A 267 16.98 -0.90 -18.24
N MET A 268 17.58 -0.54 -17.12
CA MET A 268 18.09 -1.52 -16.15
C MET A 268 16.97 -2.41 -15.61
N ILE A 269 15.82 -1.82 -15.24
CA ILE A 269 14.68 -2.56 -14.72
C ILE A 269 14.05 -3.43 -15.82
N THR A 270 13.86 -2.87 -17.02
CA THR A 270 13.26 -3.57 -18.14
C THR A 270 14.11 -4.76 -18.60
N ASN A 271 15.44 -4.62 -18.62
CA ASN A 271 16.35 -5.69 -19.03
C ASN A 271 16.39 -6.88 -18.04
N GLU A 272 16.04 -6.66 -16.78
CA GLU A 272 15.93 -7.72 -15.76
C GLU A 272 14.54 -8.37 -15.73
N ALA A 273 13.54 -7.75 -16.36
CA ALA A 273 12.19 -8.29 -16.48
C ALA A 273 12.13 -9.45 -17.50
N ASP A 274 11.02 -10.18 -17.48
CA ASP A 274 10.73 -11.15 -18.54
C ASP A 274 10.54 -10.42 -19.88
N SER A 275 10.95 -11.05 -21.00
CA SER A 275 10.80 -10.48 -22.35
C SER A 275 9.36 -10.12 -22.72
N ASP A 276 8.40 -10.85 -22.13
CA ASP A 276 6.97 -10.69 -22.38
C ASP A 276 6.28 -9.84 -21.29
N ALA A 277 7.05 -9.25 -20.36
CA ALA A 277 6.50 -8.42 -19.28
C ALA A 277 5.91 -7.12 -19.84
N ASN A 278 4.71 -6.77 -19.38
CA ASN A 278 4.15 -5.43 -19.59
C ASN A 278 4.79 -4.45 -18.61
N VAL A 279 5.68 -3.59 -19.10
CA VAL A 279 6.38 -2.59 -18.29
C VAL A 279 5.77 -1.22 -18.56
N ILE A 280 5.22 -0.62 -17.50
CA ILE A 280 4.67 0.74 -17.52
C ILE A 280 5.59 1.66 -16.74
N PHE A 281 5.84 2.83 -17.29
CA PHE A 281 6.80 3.77 -16.77
C PHE A 281 6.19 5.15 -16.57
N GLY A 282 6.38 5.75 -15.40
CA GLY A 282 6.00 7.12 -15.09
C GLY A 282 7.13 7.90 -14.44
N ALA A 283 7.16 9.21 -14.65
CA ALA A 283 8.13 10.11 -14.07
C ALA A 283 7.44 11.35 -13.47
N VAL A 284 7.73 11.62 -12.21
CA VAL A 284 7.20 12.74 -11.43
C VAL A 284 8.37 13.59 -10.91
N PHE A 285 8.21 14.93 -10.94
CA PHE A 285 9.21 15.83 -10.37
C PHE A 285 8.79 16.28 -8.97
N ASP A 286 9.74 16.22 -8.05
CA ASP A 286 9.62 16.77 -6.71
C ASP A 286 10.68 17.86 -6.51
N ASN A 287 10.21 19.11 -6.42
CA ASN A 287 11.08 20.27 -6.23
C ASN A 287 11.78 20.30 -4.86
N THR A 288 11.42 19.41 -3.95
CA THR A 288 12.06 19.29 -2.63
C THR A 288 13.30 18.40 -2.67
N LEU A 289 13.45 17.62 -3.73
CA LEU A 289 14.61 16.77 -3.95
C LEU A 289 15.78 17.60 -4.51
N ASN A 290 16.95 17.44 -3.90
CA ASN A 290 18.19 18.06 -4.35
C ASN A 290 19.12 16.97 -4.86
N ASP A 291 19.29 16.88 -6.19
CA ASP A 291 20.16 15.90 -6.85
C ASP A 291 19.91 14.43 -6.40
N GLU A 292 18.65 14.11 -6.14
CA GLU A 292 18.18 12.80 -5.66
C GLU A 292 17.16 12.23 -6.64
N MET A 293 17.21 10.92 -6.78
CA MET A 293 16.22 10.11 -7.48
C MET A 293 15.69 9.06 -6.52
#